data_7d23e84a5eebeef7a1f158dd3aa58967
#
_entry.id   7d23e84a5eebeef7a1f158dd3aa58967
#
_cell.length_a   1.000
_cell.length_b   1.000
_cell.length_c   1.000
_cell.angle_alpha   90.00
_cell.angle_beta   90.00
_cell.angle_gamma   90.00
#
_symmetry.space_group_name_H-M   'P 1'
#
loop_
_entity.id
_entity.type
_entity.pdbx_description
1 polymer ?
#
loop_
_entity_poly.entity_id
_entity_poly.type
_entity_poly.pdbx_seq_one_letter_code
_entity_poly.pdbx_strand_id
1 'polypeptide(L)'
;EKIKPILAEAVKAQKNVKVINHVNITDYITEQDKVTGAYGFDVNEKIAYIFSAKAVLCATGGAAGLYRPNNPGFSRHKMWYPPFNTGAGYAMGILAGAEMTTFEMRFIALRCKDTIAPTGTIAQGVGAKQINSLGEVYETKYGITTEERVYGTVAENQEGRGPCYLHTEGIKEEQGKDLLKAYLNMAPSQTLKWIESGKEPNEQDVEIEGTEPYIVGGHTASGYWIDDARRTTLKGLYAAGDVAGGCPQKYVTGALVEGEIAAETILKDLK
;
A
#
# COMPACT_ATOMS: atom_id res chain seq x y z
N GLU A 1 12.97 1.31 -8.16
CA GLU A 1 13.07 2.55 -7.34
C GLU A 1 12.77 3.83 -8.13
N LYS A 2 12.90 3.83 -9.46
CA LYS A 2 12.69 5.03 -10.30
C LYS A 2 11.30 5.15 -10.93
N ILE A 3 10.38 4.23 -10.67
CA ILE A 3 9.08 4.20 -11.35
C ILE A 3 8.26 5.48 -11.09
N LYS A 4 8.24 5.98 -9.85
CA LYS A 4 7.49 7.20 -9.51
C LYS A 4 7.98 8.45 -10.25
N PRO A 5 9.29 8.76 -10.27
CA PRO A 5 9.81 9.86 -11.09
C PRO A 5 9.53 9.68 -12.59
N ILE A 6 9.69 8.48 -13.14
CA ILE A 6 9.42 8.20 -14.55
C ILE A 6 7.95 8.49 -14.89
N LEU A 7 7.01 7.99 -14.10
CA LEU A 7 5.59 8.24 -14.31
C LEU A 7 5.23 9.72 -14.15
N ALA A 8 5.80 10.39 -13.14
CA ALA A 8 5.58 11.83 -12.94
C ALA A 8 6.06 12.67 -14.12
N GLU A 9 7.23 12.37 -14.66
CA GLU A 9 7.75 13.05 -15.85
C GLU A 9 6.90 12.74 -17.11
N ALA A 10 6.45 11.49 -17.26
CA ALA A 10 5.57 11.12 -18.37
C ALA A 10 4.23 11.88 -18.31
N VAL A 11 3.64 12.04 -17.11
CA VAL A 11 2.41 12.82 -16.92
C VAL A 11 2.64 14.30 -17.21
N LYS A 12 3.71 14.90 -16.70
CA LYS A 12 4.05 16.32 -16.94
C LYS A 12 4.30 16.63 -18.40
N ALA A 13 4.80 15.67 -19.17
CA ALA A 13 5.05 15.83 -20.59
C ALA A 13 3.77 15.88 -21.45
N GLN A 14 2.60 15.51 -20.89
CA GLN A 14 1.34 15.53 -21.62
C GLN A 14 0.78 16.97 -21.73
N LYS A 15 0.60 17.45 -22.95
CA LYS A 15 0.12 18.84 -23.22
C LYS A 15 -1.30 19.11 -22.74
N ASN A 16 -2.12 18.07 -22.64
CA ASN A 16 -3.53 18.14 -22.22
C ASN A 16 -3.75 17.80 -20.73
N VAL A 17 -2.69 17.62 -19.97
CA VAL A 17 -2.75 17.34 -18.54
C VAL A 17 -2.23 18.53 -17.74
N LYS A 18 -3.01 18.95 -16.76
CA LYS A 18 -2.61 19.95 -15.77
C LYS A 18 -2.40 19.27 -14.43
N VAL A 19 -1.17 19.28 -13.94
CA VAL A 19 -0.83 18.79 -12.58
C VAL A 19 -0.90 19.98 -11.63
N ILE A 20 -1.71 19.85 -10.58
CA ILE A 20 -1.85 20.88 -9.52
C ILE A 20 -1.39 20.24 -8.22
N ASN A 21 -0.24 20.67 -7.73
CA ASN A 21 0.33 20.19 -6.47
C ASN A 21 -0.21 21.00 -5.28
N HIS A 22 0.00 20.49 -4.08
CA HIS A 22 -0.34 21.13 -2.81
C HIS A 22 -1.84 21.40 -2.60
N VAL A 23 -2.70 20.78 -3.39
CA VAL A 23 -4.15 20.89 -3.23
C VAL A 23 -4.70 19.65 -2.53
N ASN A 24 -5.34 19.86 -1.41
CA ASN A 24 -6.07 18.83 -0.68
C ASN A 24 -7.55 18.89 -1.11
N ILE A 25 -8.05 17.78 -1.64
CA ILE A 25 -9.46 17.64 -2.00
C ILE A 25 -10.23 17.20 -0.77
N THR A 26 -11.36 17.84 -0.48
CA THR A 26 -12.15 17.63 0.74
C THR A 26 -13.49 16.98 0.48
N ASP A 27 -14.16 17.33 -0.63
CA ASP A 27 -15.52 16.88 -0.90
C ASP A 27 -15.78 16.77 -2.40
N TYR A 28 -16.73 15.93 -2.78
CA TYR A 28 -17.29 15.93 -4.13
C TYR A 28 -18.44 16.93 -4.25
N ILE A 29 -18.57 17.51 -5.44
CA ILE A 29 -19.74 18.30 -5.83
C ILE A 29 -20.73 17.34 -6.47
N THR A 30 -21.93 17.26 -5.92
CA THR A 30 -23.00 16.38 -6.39
C THR A 30 -24.20 17.21 -6.86
N GLU A 31 -24.74 16.85 -8.02
CA GLU A 31 -25.96 17.40 -8.57
C GLU A 31 -26.85 16.25 -9.05
N GLN A 32 -28.05 16.10 -8.52
CA GLN A 32 -29.02 15.05 -8.92
C GLN A 32 -28.38 13.65 -8.97
N ASP A 33 -27.73 13.22 -7.91
CA ASP A 33 -27.03 11.92 -7.79
C ASP A 33 -25.87 11.71 -8.76
N LYS A 34 -25.35 12.79 -9.34
CA LYS A 34 -24.17 12.77 -10.20
C LYS A 34 -23.06 13.62 -9.59
N VAL A 35 -21.85 13.08 -9.60
CA VAL A 35 -20.66 13.85 -9.25
C VAL A 35 -20.26 14.72 -10.45
N THR A 36 -20.18 16.02 -10.23
CA THR A 36 -19.89 17.06 -11.24
C THR A 36 -18.60 17.80 -10.96
N GLY A 37 -17.88 17.46 -9.88
CA GLY A 37 -16.65 18.11 -9.51
C GLY A 37 -16.18 17.79 -8.10
N ALA A 38 -15.31 18.63 -7.59
CA ALA A 38 -14.77 18.52 -6.24
C ALA A 38 -14.39 19.89 -5.66
N TYR A 39 -14.39 19.97 -4.34
CA TYR A 39 -13.83 21.10 -3.59
C TYR A 39 -12.44 20.73 -3.08
N GLY A 40 -11.58 21.74 -2.95
CA GLY A 40 -10.26 21.58 -2.36
C GLY A 40 -9.67 22.89 -1.89
N PHE A 41 -8.55 22.82 -1.21
CA PHE A 41 -7.79 23.99 -0.80
C PHE A 41 -6.29 23.75 -0.94
N ASP A 42 -5.55 24.84 -1.16
CA ASP A 42 -4.10 24.78 -1.15
C ASP A 42 -3.58 24.69 0.30
N VAL A 43 -2.65 23.77 0.54
CA VAL A 43 -2.12 23.54 1.90
C VAL A 43 -1.06 24.57 2.31
N ASN A 44 -0.52 25.34 1.37
CA ASN A 44 0.49 26.36 1.62
C ASN A 44 -0.07 27.77 1.55
N GLU A 45 -1.15 27.96 0.79
CA GLU A 45 -1.73 29.26 0.50
C GLU A 45 -3.21 29.31 0.91
N LYS A 46 -3.77 30.52 1.10
CA LYS A 46 -5.18 30.72 1.45
C LYS A 46 -6.06 30.71 0.18
N ILE A 47 -5.98 29.65 -0.60
CA ILE A 47 -6.73 29.49 -1.84
C ILE A 47 -7.69 28.32 -1.70
N ALA A 48 -8.98 28.55 -1.97
CA ALA A 48 -9.97 27.51 -2.14
C ALA A 48 -10.17 27.23 -3.64
N TYR A 49 -10.35 25.96 -3.97
CA TYR A 49 -10.58 25.51 -5.35
C TYR A 49 -11.97 24.90 -5.49
N ILE A 50 -12.59 25.20 -6.62
CA ILE A 50 -13.80 24.55 -7.11
C ILE A 50 -13.44 23.93 -8.46
N PHE A 51 -13.43 22.62 -8.52
CA PHE A 51 -13.17 21.89 -9.76
C PHE A 51 -14.51 21.44 -10.36
N SER A 52 -14.85 21.93 -11.56
CA SER A 52 -15.96 21.40 -12.33
C SER A 52 -15.45 20.39 -13.33
N ALA A 53 -16.07 19.21 -13.39
CA ALA A 53 -15.63 18.10 -14.23
C ALA A 53 -16.80 17.29 -14.78
N LYS A 54 -16.63 16.74 -15.98
CA LYS A 54 -17.60 15.79 -16.57
C LYS A 54 -17.53 14.41 -15.92
N ALA A 55 -16.36 14.05 -15.40
CA ALA A 55 -16.08 12.83 -14.67
C ALA A 55 -14.98 13.05 -13.63
N VAL A 56 -15.05 12.36 -12.52
CA VAL A 56 -14.04 12.39 -11.44
C VAL A 56 -13.53 10.98 -11.21
N LEU A 57 -12.23 10.80 -11.20
CA LEU A 57 -11.56 9.55 -10.82
C LEU A 57 -10.90 9.70 -9.46
N CYS A 58 -11.37 8.93 -8.48
CA CYS A 58 -10.71 8.81 -7.19
C CYS A 58 -9.55 7.80 -7.29
N ALA A 59 -8.34 8.27 -7.06
CA ALA A 59 -7.12 7.46 -7.08
C ALA A 59 -6.21 7.80 -5.88
N THR A 60 -6.81 8.04 -4.72
CA THR A 60 -6.13 8.51 -3.50
C THR A 60 -5.31 7.43 -2.80
N GLY A 61 -5.39 6.20 -3.27
CA GLY A 61 -4.72 5.06 -2.65
C GLY A 61 -5.42 4.58 -1.38
N GLY A 62 -4.75 3.71 -0.64
CA GLY A 62 -5.23 3.21 0.64
C GLY A 62 -5.05 4.24 1.76
N ALA A 63 -5.38 3.84 2.98
CA ALA A 63 -5.28 4.72 4.14
C ALA A 63 -4.49 4.11 5.29
N ALA A 64 -3.74 4.95 5.99
CA ALA A 64 -3.08 4.62 7.24
C ALA A 64 -3.97 5.01 8.43
N GLY A 65 -3.90 4.25 9.51
CA GLY A 65 -4.56 4.62 10.77
C GLY A 65 -6.09 4.54 10.80
N LEU A 66 -6.72 3.86 9.84
CA LEU A 66 -8.16 3.59 9.86
C LEU A 66 -8.56 2.70 11.04
N TYR A 67 -7.71 1.77 11.41
CA TYR A 67 -7.95 0.83 12.49
C TYR A 67 -7.14 1.20 13.70
N ARG A 68 -7.74 1.03 14.88
CA ARG A 68 -7.01 1.09 16.13
C ARG A 68 -6.26 -0.23 16.33
N PRO A 69 -4.95 -0.22 16.47
CA PRO A 69 -4.22 -1.42 16.84
C PRO A 69 -4.51 -1.81 18.28
N ASN A 70 -4.33 -3.10 18.60
CA ASN A 70 -4.43 -3.59 19.95
C ASN A 70 -3.42 -2.94 20.91
N ASN A 71 -2.32 -2.42 20.36
CA ASN A 71 -1.32 -1.64 21.10
C ASN A 71 -1.10 -0.27 20.40
N PRO A 72 -1.87 0.77 20.77
CA PRO A 72 -1.82 2.08 20.10
C PRO A 72 -0.46 2.79 20.15
N GLY A 73 0.33 2.56 21.21
CA GLY A 73 1.66 3.18 21.35
C GLY A 73 2.68 2.63 20.38
N PHE A 74 2.49 1.41 19.92
CA PHE A 74 3.46 0.69 19.11
C PHE A 74 3.31 0.93 17.61
N SER A 75 2.10 1.20 17.14
CA SER A 75 1.79 1.19 15.70
C SER A 75 2.03 2.51 14.99
N ARG A 76 2.09 3.62 15.72
CA ARG A 76 2.19 4.96 15.12
C ARG A 76 3.40 5.16 14.20
N HIS A 77 4.48 4.45 14.47
CA HIS A 77 5.72 4.51 13.71
C HIS A 77 5.91 3.29 12.77
N LYS A 78 4.94 2.38 12.73
CA LYS A 78 5.01 1.13 11.99
C LYS A 78 3.86 0.98 11.00
N MET A 79 3.44 2.10 10.41
CA MET A 79 2.45 2.12 9.34
C MET A 79 3.15 2.13 7.99
N TRP A 80 2.64 1.35 7.07
CA TRP A 80 3.16 1.23 5.72
C TRP A 80 2.94 2.47 4.85
N TYR A 81 1.80 3.13 5.03
CA TYR A 81 1.46 4.36 4.33
C TYR A 81 1.90 5.61 5.10
N PRO A 82 2.06 6.74 4.40
CA PRO A 82 2.27 8.01 5.08
C PRO A 82 1.19 8.26 6.13
N PRO A 83 1.55 8.73 7.33
CA PRO A 83 0.60 8.89 8.43
C PRO A 83 -0.50 9.94 8.17
N PHE A 84 -0.31 10.79 7.16
CA PHE A 84 -1.29 11.80 6.76
C PHE A 84 -2.34 11.28 5.78
N ASN A 85 -2.16 10.10 5.21
CA ASN A 85 -3.16 9.46 4.36
C ASN A 85 -4.17 8.70 5.22
N THR A 86 -5.07 9.45 5.85
CA THR A 86 -6.01 8.96 6.88
C THR A 86 -7.38 8.58 6.34
N GLY A 87 -7.53 8.39 5.03
CA GLY A 87 -8.78 7.89 4.43
C GLY A 87 -9.72 8.99 3.91
N ALA A 88 -9.22 10.20 3.65
CA ALA A 88 -10.04 11.28 3.09
C ALA A 88 -10.74 10.85 1.79
N GLY A 89 -10.07 10.07 0.93
CA GLY A 89 -10.67 9.53 -0.30
C GLY A 89 -11.89 8.65 -0.04
N TYR A 90 -11.88 7.84 1.01
CA TYR A 90 -13.06 7.06 1.42
C TYR A 90 -14.14 7.95 2.02
N ALA A 91 -13.75 8.88 2.91
CA ALA A 91 -14.69 9.80 3.56
C ALA A 91 -15.48 10.63 2.55
N MET A 92 -14.83 11.19 1.54
CA MET A 92 -15.49 11.95 0.47
C MET A 92 -16.57 11.11 -0.23
N GLY A 93 -16.28 9.85 -0.53
CA GLY A 93 -17.25 8.95 -1.16
C GLY A 93 -18.45 8.67 -0.27
N ILE A 94 -18.20 8.32 1.00
CA ILE A 94 -19.25 8.05 1.99
C ILE A 94 -20.15 9.27 2.18
N LEU A 95 -19.57 10.45 2.33
CA LEU A 95 -20.32 11.69 2.51
C LEU A 95 -21.13 12.07 1.28
N ALA A 96 -20.65 11.72 0.09
CA ALA A 96 -21.39 11.92 -1.17
C ALA A 96 -22.47 10.84 -1.42
N GLY A 97 -22.53 9.78 -0.61
CA GLY A 97 -23.49 8.69 -0.74
C GLY A 97 -23.04 7.51 -1.62
N ALA A 98 -21.75 7.40 -1.92
CA ALA A 98 -21.21 6.23 -2.60
C ALA A 98 -21.22 5.01 -1.67
N GLU A 99 -21.58 3.85 -2.23
CA GLU A 99 -21.46 2.59 -1.49
C GLU A 99 -19.99 2.16 -1.39
N MET A 100 -19.68 1.50 -0.29
CA MET A 100 -18.36 0.96 0.00
C MET A 100 -18.44 -0.55 0.25
N THR A 101 -17.37 -1.26 -0.03
CA THR A 101 -17.20 -2.61 0.50
C THR A 101 -16.92 -2.55 2.00
N THR A 102 -17.02 -3.68 2.69
CA THR A 102 -16.74 -3.72 4.14
C THR A 102 -15.31 -3.26 4.45
N PHE A 103 -15.14 -2.51 5.54
CA PHE A 103 -13.82 -2.08 6.06
C PHE A 103 -13.22 -3.06 7.07
N GLU A 104 -13.74 -4.27 7.18
CA GLU A 104 -13.24 -5.31 8.07
C GLU A 104 -12.01 -6.03 7.50
N MET A 105 -11.86 -6.02 6.19
CA MET A 105 -10.73 -6.67 5.51
C MET A 105 -9.48 -5.80 5.57
N ARG A 106 -8.52 -6.22 6.38
CA ARG A 106 -7.22 -5.57 6.53
C ARG A 106 -6.14 -6.40 5.83
N PHE A 107 -5.17 -5.71 5.25
CA PHE A 107 -3.97 -6.35 4.73
C PHE A 107 -2.88 -6.34 5.80
N ILE A 108 -2.40 -7.50 6.16
CA ILE A 108 -1.26 -7.68 7.06
C ILE A 108 -0.13 -8.31 6.25
N ALA A 109 0.92 -7.55 6.02
CA ALA A 109 2.09 -8.03 5.29
C ALA A 109 3.07 -8.74 6.22
N LEU A 110 3.73 -9.77 5.70
CA LEU A 110 4.93 -10.30 6.32
C LEU A 110 6.02 -9.22 6.31
N ARG A 111 6.67 -9.00 7.43
CA ARG A 111 7.65 -7.93 7.63
C ARG A 111 8.84 -8.39 8.45
N CYS A 112 9.92 -7.62 8.34
CA CYS A 112 11.02 -7.74 9.28
C CYS A 112 10.52 -7.29 10.66
N LYS A 113 10.78 -8.09 11.67
CA LYS A 113 10.28 -7.89 13.04
C LYS A 113 10.60 -6.49 13.55
N ASP A 114 9.64 -5.92 14.29
CA ASP A 114 9.73 -4.58 14.88
C ASP A 114 9.92 -3.43 13.88
N THR A 115 9.66 -3.67 12.62
CA THR A 115 9.74 -2.67 11.55
C THR A 115 8.49 -2.70 10.67
N ILE A 116 8.42 -1.77 9.71
CA ILE A 116 7.48 -1.85 8.58
C ILE A 116 8.14 -2.44 7.33
N ALA A 117 9.37 -2.90 7.44
CA ALA A 117 10.16 -3.33 6.30
C ALA A 117 9.55 -4.59 5.66
N PRO A 118 9.16 -4.54 4.37
CA PRO A 118 8.57 -5.67 3.69
C PRO A 118 9.62 -6.76 3.42
N THR A 119 9.20 -8.00 3.47
CA THR A 119 10.09 -9.15 3.24
C THR A 119 10.25 -9.51 1.77
N GLY A 120 9.34 -9.05 0.90
CA GLY A 120 9.36 -9.37 -0.53
C GLY A 120 10.67 -9.01 -1.23
N THR A 121 11.27 -7.86 -0.90
CA THR A 121 12.57 -7.44 -1.47
C THR A 121 13.68 -8.43 -1.10
N ILE A 122 13.73 -8.89 0.14
CA ILE A 122 14.72 -9.87 0.60
C ILE A 122 14.47 -11.22 -0.08
N ALA A 123 13.23 -11.72 0.01
CA ALA A 123 12.90 -13.04 -0.53
C ALA A 123 13.02 -13.12 -2.05
N GLN A 124 12.58 -12.08 -2.76
CA GLN A 124 12.61 -12.04 -4.22
C GLN A 124 13.96 -11.55 -4.77
N GLY A 125 14.56 -10.56 -4.11
CA GLY A 125 15.80 -9.93 -4.58
C GLY A 125 17.05 -10.78 -4.38
N VAL A 126 17.13 -11.53 -3.28
CA VAL A 126 18.31 -12.35 -2.94
C VAL A 126 18.00 -13.83 -2.83
N GLY A 127 16.76 -14.25 -3.05
CA GLY A 127 16.37 -15.67 -2.97
C GLY A 127 16.39 -16.24 -1.55
N ALA A 128 16.32 -15.40 -0.51
CA ALA A 128 16.31 -15.85 0.87
C ALA A 128 15.08 -16.72 1.16
N LYS A 129 15.28 -17.82 1.86
CA LYS A 129 14.23 -18.77 2.26
C LYS A 129 13.69 -18.43 3.64
N GLN A 130 12.42 -18.73 3.87
CA GLN A 130 11.85 -18.67 5.20
C GLN A 130 12.23 -19.90 5.99
N ILE A 131 12.85 -19.70 7.14
CA ILE A 131 13.23 -20.76 8.06
C ILE A 131 12.63 -20.53 9.45
N ASN A 132 12.38 -21.62 10.18
CA ASN A 132 11.96 -21.57 11.58
C ASN A 132 13.18 -21.57 12.52
N SER A 133 12.96 -21.56 13.83
CA SER A 133 14.03 -21.57 14.84
C SER A 133 14.89 -22.84 14.85
N LEU A 134 14.43 -23.90 14.19
CA LEU A 134 15.16 -25.15 14.03
C LEU A 134 16.02 -25.16 12.75
N GLY A 135 16.00 -24.07 11.96
CA GLY A 135 16.70 -24.00 10.68
C GLY A 135 15.97 -24.70 9.52
N GLU A 136 14.75 -25.15 9.72
CA GLU A 136 13.99 -25.84 8.70
C GLU A 136 13.31 -24.86 7.75
N VAL A 137 13.45 -25.09 6.43
CA VAL A 137 12.74 -24.32 5.40
C VAL A 137 11.29 -24.77 5.35
N TYR A 138 10.36 -23.90 5.74
CA TYR A 138 8.94 -24.22 5.79
C TYR A 138 8.12 -23.73 4.58
N GLU A 139 8.72 -23.01 3.64
CA GLU A 139 8.04 -22.55 2.41
C GLU A 139 7.44 -23.70 1.60
N THR A 140 8.10 -24.86 1.59
CA THR A 140 7.61 -26.05 0.89
C THR A 140 6.35 -26.67 1.51
N LYS A 141 6.13 -26.41 2.81
CA LYS A 141 4.96 -26.88 3.55
C LYS A 141 3.73 -26.01 3.33
N TYR A 142 3.94 -24.68 3.27
CA TYR A 142 2.84 -23.71 3.27
C TYR A 142 2.66 -22.99 1.93
N GLY A 143 3.69 -22.88 1.11
CA GLY A 143 3.71 -22.16 -0.15
C GLY A 143 4.49 -20.84 -0.09
N ILE A 144 4.52 -20.13 -1.22
CA ILE A 144 5.37 -18.96 -1.45
C ILE A 144 4.61 -17.70 -1.89
N THR A 145 3.30 -17.74 -2.00
CA THR A 145 2.50 -16.54 -2.22
C THR A 145 2.58 -15.61 -1.00
N THR A 146 2.16 -14.38 -1.13
CA THR A 146 2.19 -13.41 -0.03
C THR A 146 1.41 -13.92 1.18
N GLU A 147 0.22 -14.45 0.96
CA GLU A 147 -0.69 -14.97 1.98
C GLU A 147 -0.13 -16.24 2.63
N GLU A 148 0.38 -17.17 1.83
CA GLU A 148 0.97 -18.42 2.30
C GLU A 148 2.22 -18.17 3.16
N ARG A 149 3.05 -17.22 2.80
CA ARG A 149 4.22 -16.80 3.59
C ARG A 149 3.83 -16.23 4.95
N VAL A 150 2.79 -15.39 5.00
CA VAL A 150 2.26 -14.87 6.26
C VAL A 150 1.69 -16.01 7.10
N TYR A 151 0.83 -16.82 6.50
CA TYR A 151 0.20 -17.97 7.17
C TYR A 151 1.23 -18.93 7.74
N GLY A 152 2.23 -19.32 6.93
CA GLY A 152 3.29 -20.23 7.36
C GLY A 152 4.09 -19.68 8.55
N THR A 153 4.43 -18.40 8.54
CA THR A 153 5.12 -17.76 9.67
C THR A 153 4.28 -17.79 10.94
N VAL A 154 2.99 -17.50 10.83
CA VAL A 154 2.06 -17.54 11.97
C VAL A 154 1.93 -18.96 12.50
N ALA A 155 1.73 -19.95 11.62
CA ALA A 155 1.58 -21.34 11.99
C ALA A 155 2.84 -21.89 12.69
N GLU A 156 4.04 -21.64 12.15
CA GLU A 156 5.29 -22.06 12.77
C GLU A 156 5.47 -21.46 14.18
N ASN A 157 5.12 -20.19 14.36
CA ASN A 157 5.15 -19.54 15.69
C ASN A 157 4.14 -20.19 16.66
N GLN A 158 2.90 -20.45 16.21
CA GLN A 158 1.86 -21.07 17.04
C GLN A 158 2.18 -22.52 17.43
N GLU A 159 2.86 -23.24 16.55
CA GLU A 159 3.31 -24.60 16.80
C GLU A 159 4.61 -24.69 17.64
N GLY A 160 5.12 -23.55 18.12
CA GLY A 160 6.29 -23.46 18.99
C GLY A 160 7.63 -23.60 18.26
N ARG A 161 7.64 -23.49 16.93
CA ARG A 161 8.88 -23.52 16.12
C ARG A 161 9.37 -22.12 15.71
N GLY A 162 8.75 -21.07 16.24
CA GLY A 162 9.26 -19.71 16.12
C GLY A 162 10.42 -19.43 17.09
N PRO A 163 11.11 -18.28 16.93
CA PRO A 163 10.90 -17.26 15.91
C PRO A 163 11.27 -17.75 14.49
N CYS A 164 10.67 -17.07 13.48
CA CYS A 164 10.95 -17.36 12.09
C CYS A 164 11.85 -16.31 11.47
N TYR A 165 12.59 -16.69 10.45
CA TYR A 165 13.59 -15.83 9.82
C TYR A 165 13.52 -15.92 8.28
N LEU A 166 14.01 -14.88 7.62
CA LEU A 166 14.54 -14.99 6.26
C LEU A 166 16.02 -15.31 6.35
N HIS A 167 16.43 -16.40 5.74
CA HIS A 167 17.81 -16.88 5.76
C HIS A 167 18.67 -16.06 4.82
N THR A 168 19.26 -15.01 5.36
CA THR A 168 20.15 -14.08 4.64
C THR A 168 21.63 -14.33 5.02
N GLU A 169 21.91 -15.06 6.07
CA GLU A 169 23.26 -15.47 6.39
C GLU A 169 23.87 -16.26 5.23
N GLY A 170 25.06 -15.86 4.80
CA GLY A 170 25.78 -16.51 3.70
C GLY A 170 25.38 -16.09 2.28
N ILE A 171 24.47 -15.13 2.09
CA ILE A 171 24.29 -14.48 0.78
C ILE A 171 25.56 -13.74 0.39
N LYS A 172 25.72 -13.43 -0.89
CA LYS A 172 26.89 -12.69 -1.38
C LYS A 172 26.98 -11.30 -0.76
N GLU A 173 28.18 -10.82 -0.46
CA GLU A 173 28.43 -9.49 0.08
C GLU A 173 27.78 -8.37 -0.76
N GLU A 174 27.82 -8.48 -2.09
CA GLU A 174 27.17 -7.55 -3.00
C GLU A 174 25.65 -7.51 -2.80
N GLN A 175 25.02 -8.67 -2.61
CA GLN A 175 23.58 -8.75 -2.29
C GLN A 175 23.24 -8.13 -0.93
N GLY A 176 24.14 -8.27 0.06
CA GLY A 176 24.02 -7.60 1.35
C GLY A 176 24.03 -6.07 1.21
N LYS A 177 24.94 -5.54 0.41
CA LYS A 177 25.03 -4.10 0.11
C LYS A 177 23.79 -3.59 -0.64
N ASP A 178 23.26 -4.39 -1.57
CA ASP A 178 22.02 -4.05 -2.28
C ASP A 178 20.82 -4.02 -1.35
N LEU A 179 20.74 -4.94 -0.38
CA LEU A 179 19.70 -4.92 0.64
C LEU A 179 19.77 -3.67 1.51
N LEU A 180 20.95 -3.29 2.01
CA LEU A 180 21.14 -2.06 2.79
C LEU A 180 20.64 -0.84 2.04
N LYS A 181 21.03 -0.72 0.75
CA LYS A 181 20.62 0.39 -0.11
C LYS A 181 19.13 0.41 -0.39
N ALA A 182 18.53 -0.75 -0.65
CA ALA A 182 17.11 -0.88 -0.91
C ALA A 182 16.28 -0.48 0.31
N TYR A 183 16.63 -0.98 1.49
CA TYR A 183 15.91 -0.68 2.71
C TYR A 183 16.14 0.75 3.21
N LEU A 184 17.30 1.35 2.98
CA LEU A 184 17.52 2.76 3.29
C LEU A 184 16.48 3.67 2.63
N ASN A 185 16.03 3.33 1.42
CA ASN A 185 15.01 4.09 0.71
C ASN A 185 13.58 3.66 1.03
N MET A 186 13.35 2.41 1.40
CA MET A 186 12.02 1.82 1.52
C MET A 186 11.54 1.73 2.97
N ALA A 187 12.41 1.34 3.87
CA ALA A 187 12.12 1.16 5.29
C ALA A 187 13.40 1.30 6.13
N PRO A 188 13.88 2.54 6.34
CA PRO A 188 15.18 2.81 6.98
C PRO A 188 15.34 2.17 8.37
N SER A 189 14.25 1.89 9.06
CA SER A 189 14.27 1.18 10.35
C SER A 189 14.97 -0.17 10.29
N GLN A 190 14.85 -0.91 9.18
CA GLN A 190 15.57 -2.18 9.01
C GLN A 190 17.07 -1.95 8.78
N THR A 191 17.43 -0.93 8.02
CA THR A 191 18.84 -0.55 7.82
C THR A 191 19.48 -0.15 9.14
N LEU A 192 18.77 0.62 9.97
CA LEU A 192 19.25 0.99 11.32
C LEU A 192 19.49 -0.23 12.20
N LYS A 193 18.63 -1.25 12.16
CA LYS A 193 18.83 -2.50 12.92
C LYS A 193 20.15 -3.19 12.55
N TRP A 194 20.49 -3.26 11.27
CA TRP A 194 21.78 -3.82 10.86
C TRP A 194 22.96 -2.96 11.35
N ILE A 195 22.88 -1.65 11.22
CA ILE A 195 23.91 -0.74 11.72
C ILE A 195 24.10 -0.89 13.24
N GLU A 196 23.00 -0.94 13.99
CA GLU A 196 23.01 -1.09 15.45
C GLU A 196 23.54 -2.46 15.89
N SER A 197 23.27 -3.52 15.12
CA SER A 197 23.81 -4.85 15.40
C SER A 197 25.30 -4.99 15.08
N GLY A 198 25.86 -4.07 14.29
CA GLY A 198 27.23 -4.13 13.80
C GLY A 198 27.49 -5.28 12.82
N LYS A 199 26.43 -5.86 12.26
CA LYS A 199 26.50 -6.98 11.29
C LYS A 199 25.88 -6.58 9.97
N GLU A 200 26.49 -7.02 8.89
CA GLU A 200 25.94 -6.88 7.54
C GLU A 200 24.78 -7.86 7.30
N PRO A 201 23.90 -7.60 6.32
CA PRO A 201 22.78 -8.48 6.01
C PRO A 201 23.17 -9.93 5.66
N ASN A 202 24.37 -10.15 5.16
CA ASN A 202 24.90 -11.48 4.83
C ASN A 202 25.58 -12.21 6.00
N GLU A 203 25.62 -11.59 7.17
CA GLU A 203 26.24 -12.12 8.39
C GLU A 203 25.21 -12.54 9.45
N GLN A 204 23.93 -12.34 9.18
CA GLN A 204 22.85 -12.67 10.11
C GLN A 204 21.51 -12.84 9.37
N ASP A 205 20.69 -13.72 9.88
CA ASP A 205 19.32 -13.87 9.43
C ASP A 205 18.43 -12.73 9.90
N VAL A 206 17.36 -12.48 9.16
CA VAL A 206 16.40 -11.42 9.47
C VAL A 206 15.15 -12.02 10.09
N GLU A 207 14.92 -11.78 11.36
CA GLU A 207 13.69 -12.21 12.04
C GLU A 207 12.47 -11.55 11.41
N ILE A 208 11.42 -12.33 11.19
CA ILE A 208 10.20 -11.92 10.51
C ILE A 208 8.97 -12.18 11.37
N GLU A 209 7.93 -11.40 11.11
CA GLU A 209 6.64 -11.55 11.76
C GLU A 209 5.49 -11.18 10.81
N GLY A 210 4.33 -11.78 11.01
CA GLY A 210 3.14 -11.63 10.16
C GLY A 210 1.86 -11.34 10.91
N THR A 211 1.93 -10.97 12.20
CA THR A 211 0.76 -10.78 13.05
C THR A 211 0.66 -9.39 13.64
N GLU A 212 -0.56 -9.02 14.05
CA GLU A 212 -0.76 -7.89 14.96
C GLU A 212 -0.10 -8.18 16.32
N PRO A 213 0.18 -7.15 17.12
CA PRO A 213 -0.33 -5.78 17.01
C PRO A 213 0.58 -4.81 16.24
N TYR A 214 1.63 -5.27 15.64
CA TYR A 214 2.73 -4.43 15.18
C TYR A 214 2.42 -3.60 13.94
N ILE A 215 1.59 -4.08 13.03
CA ILE A 215 1.20 -3.31 11.85
C ILE A 215 -0.32 -3.36 11.70
N VAL A 216 -0.89 -2.19 11.71
CA VAL A 216 -2.15 -1.97 11.04
C VAL A 216 -1.77 -1.80 9.57
N GLY A 217 -2.13 -2.76 8.74
CA GLY A 217 -1.82 -2.72 7.32
C GLY A 217 -2.15 -1.35 6.74
N GLY A 218 -1.26 -0.82 5.95
CA GLY A 218 -1.41 0.50 5.37
C GLY A 218 -2.56 0.59 4.37
N HIS A 219 -3.12 -0.50 3.91
CA HIS A 219 -4.32 -0.53 3.08
C HIS A 219 -5.26 -1.64 3.51
N THR A 220 -6.51 -1.49 3.14
CA THR A 220 -7.53 -2.51 3.31
C THR A 220 -7.83 -3.15 1.96
N ALA A 221 -8.44 -4.33 1.97
CA ALA A 221 -9.05 -4.86 0.75
C ALA A 221 -10.38 -4.16 0.44
N SER A 222 -10.76 -3.19 1.25
CA SER A 222 -12.00 -2.42 1.19
C SER A 222 -11.81 -1.10 0.46
N GLY A 223 -12.92 -0.48 0.09
CA GLY A 223 -12.95 0.82 -0.58
C GLY A 223 -14.25 1.02 -1.32
N TYR A 224 -14.26 1.87 -2.32
CA TYR A 224 -15.44 2.09 -3.14
C TYR A 224 -15.95 0.79 -3.74
N TRP A 225 -17.27 0.56 -3.62
CA TRP A 225 -17.94 -0.45 -4.44
C TRP A 225 -17.86 -0.02 -5.91
N ILE A 226 -17.25 -0.85 -6.73
CA ILE A 226 -17.07 -0.59 -8.16
C ILE A 226 -17.57 -1.76 -9.00
N ASP A 227 -18.01 -1.45 -10.23
CA ASP A 227 -18.25 -2.46 -11.24
C ASP A 227 -16.94 -2.87 -11.96
N ASP A 228 -17.03 -3.83 -12.87
CA ASP A 228 -15.88 -4.30 -13.67
C ASP A 228 -15.24 -3.18 -14.51
N ALA A 229 -15.99 -2.12 -14.79
CA ALA A 229 -15.56 -0.95 -15.53
C ALA A 229 -15.05 0.20 -14.64
N ARG A 230 -14.95 -0.01 -13.33
CA ARG A 230 -14.46 0.93 -12.31
C ARG A 230 -15.39 2.12 -12.03
N ARG A 231 -16.67 2.01 -12.41
CA ARG A 231 -17.69 2.96 -11.98
C ARG A 231 -18.05 2.70 -10.53
N THR A 232 -18.20 3.77 -9.76
CA THR A 232 -18.81 3.69 -8.43
C THR A 232 -20.34 3.64 -8.52
N THR A 233 -21.02 3.56 -7.40
CA THR A 233 -22.48 3.64 -7.35
C THR A 233 -23.03 5.05 -7.65
N LEU A 234 -22.17 6.07 -7.65
CA LEU A 234 -22.52 7.44 -8.05
C LEU A 234 -22.13 7.69 -9.50
N LYS A 235 -23.06 8.22 -10.28
CA LYS A 235 -22.78 8.62 -11.67
C LYS A 235 -21.68 9.68 -11.73
N GLY A 236 -20.78 9.56 -12.70
CA GLY A 236 -19.68 10.49 -12.90
C GLY A 236 -18.52 10.33 -11.94
N LEU A 237 -18.58 9.40 -10.98
CA LEU A 237 -17.49 9.05 -10.08
C LEU A 237 -16.97 7.65 -10.38
N TYR A 238 -15.67 7.56 -10.49
CA TYR A 238 -14.90 6.32 -10.73
C TYR A 238 -13.85 6.16 -9.63
N ALA A 239 -13.44 4.93 -9.36
CA ALA A 239 -12.39 4.67 -8.39
C ALA A 239 -11.44 3.59 -8.93
N ALA A 240 -10.13 3.80 -8.73
CA ALA A 240 -9.09 2.88 -9.20
C ALA A 240 -7.93 2.77 -8.22
N GLY A 241 -7.26 1.62 -8.23
CA GLY A 241 -6.16 1.31 -7.33
C GLY A 241 -6.62 1.00 -5.90
N ASP A 242 -5.77 1.26 -4.93
CA ASP A 242 -5.99 0.83 -3.54
C ASP A 242 -7.23 1.47 -2.85
N VAL A 243 -7.79 2.51 -3.40
CA VAL A 243 -9.02 3.13 -2.90
C VAL A 243 -10.27 2.37 -3.33
N ALA A 244 -10.18 1.55 -4.37
CA ALA A 244 -11.27 0.72 -4.87
C ALA A 244 -11.36 -0.60 -4.10
N GLY A 245 -12.54 -0.97 -3.65
CA GLY A 245 -12.77 -2.15 -2.82
C GLY A 245 -12.64 -3.48 -3.55
N GLY A 246 -12.90 -3.52 -4.83
CA GLY A 246 -12.85 -4.75 -5.63
C GLY A 246 -11.50 -4.99 -6.33
N CYS A 247 -10.50 -4.15 -6.09
CA CYS A 247 -9.20 -4.29 -6.73
C CYS A 247 -8.52 -5.60 -6.31
N PRO A 248 -8.27 -6.53 -7.22
CA PRO A 248 -7.72 -7.85 -6.88
C PRO A 248 -6.26 -7.80 -6.44
N GLN A 249 -5.55 -6.72 -6.77
CA GLN A 249 -4.15 -6.55 -6.41
C GLN A 249 -3.86 -5.10 -6.00
N LYS A 250 -3.65 -4.89 -4.73
CA LYS A 250 -3.40 -3.60 -4.09
C LYS A 250 -1.92 -3.17 -4.18
N TYR A 251 -1.37 -3.05 -5.38
CA TYR A 251 0.03 -2.67 -5.65
C TYR A 251 0.13 -1.88 -6.95
N VAL A 252 1.33 -1.40 -7.25
CA VAL A 252 1.61 -0.61 -8.47
C VAL A 252 1.06 -1.26 -9.73
N THR A 253 1.25 -2.56 -9.91
CA THR A 253 0.74 -3.28 -11.08
C THR A 253 -0.78 -3.22 -11.18
N GLY A 254 -1.47 -3.53 -10.09
CA GLY A 254 -2.93 -3.41 -10.03
C GLY A 254 -3.39 -1.98 -10.26
N ALA A 255 -2.75 -0.99 -9.60
CA ALA A 255 -3.11 0.41 -9.76
C ALA A 255 -2.97 0.90 -11.22
N LEU A 256 -1.96 0.45 -11.96
CA LEU A 256 -1.79 0.79 -13.38
C LEU A 256 -2.90 0.20 -14.23
N VAL A 257 -3.20 -1.09 -14.07
CA VAL A 257 -4.29 -1.77 -14.79
C VAL A 257 -5.66 -1.15 -14.46
N GLU A 258 -5.91 -0.89 -13.18
CA GLU A 258 -7.15 -0.24 -12.73
C GLU A 258 -7.32 1.15 -13.34
N GLY A 259 -6.22 1.92 -13.39
CA GLY A 259 -6.20 3.25 -13.99
C GLY A 259 -6.50 3.22 -15.50
N GLU A 260 -5.97 2.25 -16.23
CA GLU A 260 -6.22 2.05 -17.66
C GLU A 260 -7.70 1.72 -17.92
N ILE A 261 -8.25 0.73 -17.20
CA ILE A 261 -9.67 0.36 -17.30
C ILE A 261 -10.59 1.55 -17.01
N ALA A 262 -10.30 2.29 -15.93
CA ALA A 262 -11.08 3.48 -15.56
C ALA A 262 -11.03 4.55 -16.64
N ALA A 263 -9.85 4.82 -17.20
CA ALA A 263 -9.67 5.83 -18.26
C ALA A 263 -10.46 5.45 -19.53
N GLU A 264 -10.37 4.20 -19.98
CA GLU A 264 -11.13 3.71 -21.13
C GLU A 264 -12.66 3.81 -20.91
N THR A 265 -13.11 3.48 -19.69
CA THR A 265 -14.51 3.58 -19.32
C THR A 265 -14.99 5.02 -19.34
N ILE A 266 -14.24 5.94 -18.71
CA ILE A 266 -14.57 7.37 -18.72
C ILE A 266 -14.68 7.89 -20.15
N LEU A 267 -13.76 7.53 -21.03
CA LEU A 267 -13.81 7.94 -22.44
C LEU A 267 -15.04 7.41 -23.19
N LYS A 268 -15.52 6.22 -22.84
CA LYS A 268 -16.77 5.65 -23.41
C LYS A 268 -18.01 6.38 -22.88
N ASP A 269 -18.04 6.64 -21.58
CA ASP A 269 -19.19 7.26 -20.91
C ASP A 269 -19.35 8.77 -21.21
N LEU A 270 -18.31 9.42 -21.69
CA LEU A 270 -18.32 10.84 -22.07
C LEU A 270 -18.66 11.09 -23.57
N LYS A 271 -18.74 10.04 -24.36
CA LYS A 271 -19.20 10.11 -25.77
C LYS A 271 -20.72 10.13 -25.87
#